data_cc41d216eb76c04c818f14f817b0f6d7
#
_entry.id   cc41d216eb76c04c818f14f817b0f6d7
#
_cell.length_a   1.000
_cell.length_b   1.000
_cell.length_c   1.000
_cell.angle_alpha   90.00
_cell.angle_beta   90.00
_cell.angle_gamma   90.00
#
_symmetry.space_group_name_H-M   'P 1'
#
loop_
_entity.id
_entity.type
_entity.pdbx_description
1 polymer ?
#
loop_
_entity_poly.entity_id
_entity_poly.type
_entity_poly.pdbx_seq_one_letter_code
_entity_poly.pdbx_strand_id
1 'polypeptide(L)'
;IGPTVTLYEIVPAAGIRISKIKNLEDDIALSLAALGIRIIAPIPGKGTIGIEVPNANPQVVSMRQVIASKKFQESNMELPVAMGRTITNENFIFDLAKMPHLLMAGATGQGKSVGLNAILTSLLYKKHPSQLKFVLVDPKKVELTLYNKIERHYLAVLPDTDEAIITDTAKVINTLNSLCIEMDNRYELLKSAMVRNIKEYNAKFISRRLNPEEGHKFLPYIVLVIDEFADLIMTAGKEVEMPIARLAQL
;
A
#
# COMPACT_ATOMS: atom_id res chain seq x y z
N ILE A 1 -19.49 -9.15 -13.70
CA ILE A 1 -20.10 -8.74 -12.43
C ILE A 1 -18.99 -8.82 -11.38
N GLY A 2 -18.68 -7.70 -10.76
CA GLY A 2 -17.78 -7.62 -9.62
C GLY A 2 -18.53 -7.69 -8.29
N PRO A 3 -17.79 -7.69 -7.15
CA PRO A 3 -18.42 -7.78 -5.83
C PRO A 3 -19.33 -6.60 -5.49
N THR A 4 -18.94 -5.39 -5.88
CA THR A 4 -19.65 -4.15 -5.53
C THR A 4 -20.20 -3.40 -6.73
N VAL A 5 -19.63 -3.61 -7.91
CA VAL A 5 -20.05 -2.97 -9.16
C VAL A 5 -20.12 -3.98 -10.29
N THR A 6 -20.99 -3.73 -11.25
CA THR A 6 -21.07 -4.45 -12.52
C THR A 6 -20.54 -3.55 -13.61
N LEU A 7 -19.57 -4.03 -14.38
CA LEU A 7 -19.06 -3.35 -15.57
C LEU A 7 -19.81 -3.87 -16.80
N TYR A 8 -20.51 -2.95 -17.49
CA TYR A 8 -21.08 -3.18 -18.81
C TYR A 8 -20.11 -2.67 -19.87
N GLU A 9 -19.66 -3.54 -20.74
CA GLU A 9 -18.80 -3.19 -21.85
C GLU A 9 -19.64 -3.01 -23.11
N ILE A 10 -19.61 -1.84 -23.71
CA ILE A 10 -20.38 -1.51 -24.89
C ILE A 10 -19.50 -1.07 -26.04
N VAL A 11 -19.88 -1.44 -27.25
CA VAL A 11 -19.26 -0.98 -28.50
C VAL A 11 -20.18 0.09 -29.09
N PRO A 12 -19.76 1.37 -29.18
CA PRO A 12 -20.57 2.41 -29.81
C PRO A 12 -20.83 2.08 -31.27
N ALA A 13 -22.04 2.34 -31.74
CA ALA A 13 -22.35 2.23 -33.16
C ALA A 13 -21.53 3.26 -33.96
N ALA A 14 -21.22 2.92 -35.21
CA ALA A 14 -20.46 3.79 -36.09
C ALA A 14 -21.11 5.20 -36.19
N GLY A 15 -20.30 6.24 -36.02
CA GLY A 15 -20.75 7.63 -36.05
C GLY A 15 -21.25 8.20 -34.71
N ILE A 16 -21.37 7.41 -33.64
CA ILE A 16 -21.70 7.92 -32.29
C ILE A 16 -20.47 8.44 -31.61
N ARG A 17 -20.48 9.73 -31.23
CA ARG A 17 -19.40 10.36 -30.49
C ARG A 17 -19.47 9.95 -29.02
N ILE A 18 -18.30 9.62 -28.42
CA ILE A 18 -18.16 9.26 -27.00
C ILE A 18 -18.70 10.34 -26.07
N SER A 19 -18.52 11.63 -26.43
CA SER A 19 -19.04 12.76 -25.66
C SER A 19 -20.56 12.72 -25.49
N LYS A 20 -21.29 12.22 -26.51
CA LYS A 20 -22.76 12.08 -26.44
C LYS A 20 -23.15 11.04 -25.39
N ILE A 21 -22.41 9.94 -25.28
CA ILE A 21 -22.65 8.91 -24.27
C ILE A 21 -22.31 9.43 -22.86
N LYS A 22 -21.19 10.15 -22.69
CA LYS A 22 -20.82 10.77 -21.41
C LYS A 22 -21.88 11.77 -20.92
N ASN A 23 -22.44 12.57 -21.81
CA ASN A 23 -23.48 13.54 -21.45
C ASN A 23 -24.82 12.91 -21.03
N LEU A 24 -24.99 11.62 -21.27
CA LEU A 24 -26.20 10.85 -20.87
C LEU A 24 -25.99 10.09 -19.55
N GLU A 25 -24.90 10.37 -18.80
CA GLU A 25 -24.54 9.67 -17.57
C GLU A 25 -25.69 9.68 -16.55
N ASP A 26 -26.28 10.85 -16.31
CA ASP A 26 -27.39 11.01 -15.37
C ASP A 26 -28.67 10.29 -15.86
N ASP A 27 -28.95 10.36 -17.15
CA ASP A 27 -30.12 9.67 -17.74
C ASP A 27 -30.01 8.16 -17.67
N ILE A 28 -28.79 7.64 -17.89
CA ILE A 28 -28.48 6.21 -17.75
C ILE A 28 -28.58 5.78 -16.29
N ALA A 29 -28.04 6.57 -15.37
CA ALA A 29 -28.12 6.30 -13.92
C ALA A 29 -29.57 6.25 -13.46
N LEU A 30 -30.41 7.20 -13.91
CA LEU A 30 -31.82 7.25 -13.59
C LEU A 30 -32.56 6.03 -14.15
N SER A 31 -32.32 5.67 -15.41
CA SER A 31 -32.98 4.51 -16.06
C SER A 31 -32.61 3.17 -15.40
N LEU A 32 -31.43 3.07 -14.81
CA LEU A 32 -30.96 1.89 -14.09
C LEU A 32 -31.33 1.92 -12.60
N ALA A 33 -32.02 2.96 -12.12
CA ALA A 33 -32.29 3.22 -10.70
C ALA A 33 -31.03 3.11 -9.82
N ALA A 34 -29.85 3.52 -10.36
CA ALA A 34 -28.57 3.46 -9.68
C ALA A 34 -28.29 4.79 -8.97
N LEU A 35 -27.66 4.74 -7.78
CA LEU A 35 -27.25 5.92 -7.01
C LEU A 35 -26.16 6.77 -7.69
N GLY A 36 -25.63 6.29 -8.79
CA GLY A 36 -24.60 6.91 -9.61
C GLY A 36 -23.95 5.83 -10.48
N ILE A 37 -23.45 6.23 -11.62
CA ILE A 37 -22.69 5.36 -12.51
C ILE A 37 -21.34 6.04 -12.79
N ARG A 38 -20.40 5.30 -13.39
CA ARG A 38 -19.15 5.85 -13.89
C ARG A 38 -18.91 5.38 -15.31
N ILE A 39 -18.66 6.31 -16.22
CA ILE A 39 -18.35 5.99 -17.62
C ILE A 39 -16.85 6.03 -17.84
N ILE A 40 -16.27 4.89 -18.22
CA ILE A 40 -14.86 4.74 -18.61
C ILE A 40 -14.81 4.71 -20.14
N ALA A 41 -14.28 5.74 -20.74
CA ALA A 41 -14.29 5.85 -22.20
C ALA A 41 -13.00 6.51 -22.72
N PRO A 42 -12.18 5.76 -23.47
CA PRO A 42 -12.27 4.30 -23.72
C PRO A 42 -11.78 3.47 -22.55
N ILE A 43 -12.11 2.17 -22.52
CA ILE A 43 -11.46 1.22 -21.59
C ILE A 43 -9.99 1.10 -22.02
N PRO A 44 -9.02 1.26 -21.10
CA PRO A 44 -7.61 1.15 -21.44
C PRO A 44 -7.26 -0.17 -22.12
N GLY A 45 -6.62 -0.09 -23.29
CA GLY A 45 -6.24 -1.27 -24.08
C GLY A 45 -7.39 -1.89 -24.90
N LYS A 46 -8.59 -1.32 -24.85
CA LYS A 46 -9.77 -1.75 -25.63
C LYS A 46 -10.41 -0.56 -26.35
N GLY A 47 -11.00 -0.78 -27.51
CA GLY A 47 -11.78 0.23 -28.25
C GLY A 47 -13.24 0.34 -27.80
N THR A 48 -13.55 -0.07 -26.58
CA THR A 48 -14.90 -0.16 -26.01
C THR A 48 -15.10 0.84 -24.89
N ILE A 49 -16.35 1.10 -24.52
CA ILE A 49 -16.74 1.97 -23.41
C ILE A 49 -17.22 1.09 -22.27
N GLY A 50 -16.74 1.36 -21.05
CA GLY A 50 -17.21 0.73 -19.82
C GLY A 50 -18.21 1.60 -19.09
N ILE A 51 -19.31 1.01 -18.64
CA ILE A 51 -20.26 1.65 -17.71
C ILE A 51 -20.24 0.84 -16.42
N GLU A 52 -19.71 1.43 -15.36
CA GLU A 52 -19.72 0.84 -14.01
C GLU A 52 -21.03 1.22 -13.31
N VAL A 53 -21.79 0.22 -12.92
CA VAL A 53 -23.06 0.38 -12.22
C VAL A 53 -22.93 -0.27 -10.84
N PRO A 54 -23.19 0.45 -9.73
CA PRO A 54 -23.20 -0.14 -8.39
C PRO A 54 -24.21 -1.29 -8.30
N ASN A 55 -23.79 -2.39 -7.65
CA ASN A 55 -24.70 -3.51 -7.42
C ASN A 55 -25.75 -3.14 -6.35
N ALA A 56 -26.98 -3.53 -6.54
CA ALA A 56 -28.04 -3.34 -5.54
C ALA A 56 -27.73 -4.06 -4.22
N ASN A 57 -27.07 -5.22 -4.29
CA ASN A 57 -26.64 -6.00 -3.13
C ASN A 57 -25.11 -6.21 -3.21
N PRO A 58 -24.30 -5.26 -2.73
CA PRO A 58 -22.84 -5.41 -2.76
C PRO A 58 -22.37 -6.53 -1.84
N GLN A 59 -21.40 -7.31 -2.30
CA GLN A 59 -20.81 -8.40 -1.55
C GLN A 59 -19.56 -7.93 -0.81
N VAL A 60 -19.41 -8.33 0.46
CA VAL A 60 -18.17 -8.11 1.22
C VAL A 60 -17.12 -9.11 0.79
N VAL A 61 -15.96 -8.60 0.37
CA VAL A 61 -14.80 -9.44 0.04
C VAL A 61 -14.02 -9.73 1.31
N SER A 62 -14.05 -10.98 1.75
CA SER A 62 -13.32 -11.40 2.94
C SER A 62 -11.80 -11.38 2.69
N MET A 63 -11.03 -10.74 3.58
CA MET A 63 -9.57 -10.75 3.56
C MET A 63 -9.00 -12.18 3.57
N ARG A 64 -9.62 -13.09 4.35
CA ARG A 64 -9.24 -14.50 4.40
C ARG A 64 -9.30 -15.17 3.04
N GLN A 65 -10.34 -14.90 2.25
CA GLN A 65 -10.48 -15.50 0.90
C GLN A 65 -9.38 -15.03 -0.05
N VAL A 66 -8.99 -13.74 0.04
CA VAL A 66 -7.96 -13.19 -0.85
C VAL A 66 -6.57 -13.69 -0.45
N ILE A 67 -6.26 -13.71 0.85
CA ILE A 67 -4.99 -14.25 1.36
C ILE A 67 -4.86 -15.75 1.07
N ALA A 68 -5.94 -16.53 1.24
CA ALA A 68 -5.94 -17.96 0.97
C ALA A 68 -5.89 -18.31 -0.53
N SER A 69 -6.03 -17.32 -1.40
CA SER A 69 -6.00 -17.57 -2.84
C SER A 69 -4.63 -18.08 -3.31
N LYS A 70 -4.65 -18.99 -4.28
CA LYS A 70 -3.43 -19.52 -4.91
C LYS A 70 -2.52 -18.38 -5.42
N LYS A 71 -3.11 -17.33 -6.01
CA LYS A 71 -2.40 -16.15 -6.52
C LYS A 71 -1.57 -15.44 -5.44
N PHE A 72 -2.08 -15.36 -4.19
CA PHE A 72 -1.34 -14.77 -3.08
C PHE A 72 -0.33 -15.75 -2.49
N GLN A 73 -0.73 -16.99 -2.26
CA GLN A 73 0.10 -18.00 -1.60
C GLN A 73 1.35 -18.36 -2.42
N GLU A 74 1.23 -18.49 -3.73
CA GLU A 74 2.33 -18.83 -4.65
C GLU A 74 3.07 -17.58 -5.20
N SER A 75 2.72 -16.39 -4.74
CA SER A 75 3.36 -15.15 -5.19
C SER A 75 4.84 -15.09 -4.78
N ASN A 76 5.70 -14.77 -5.74
CA ASN A 76 7.13 -14.52 -5.57
C ASN A 76 7.45 -13.03 -5.37
N MET A 77 6.45 -12.20 -5.09
CA MET A 77 6.61 -10.77 -4.81
C MET A 77 7.38 -10.55 -3.51
N GLU A 78 8.17 -9.47 -3.47
CA GLU A 78 8.94 -9.14 -2.27
C GLU A 78 8.02 -8.70 -1.11
N LEU A 79 7.06 -7.83 -1.38
CA LEU A 79 6.08 -7.35 -0.40
C LEU A 79 4.65 -7.46 -0.97
N PRO A 80 4.10 -8.69 -1.08
CA PRO A 80 2.78 -8.88 -1.68
C PRO A 80 1.68 -8.35 -0.76
N VAL A 81 0.80 -7.54 -1.34
CA VAL A 81 -0.39 -7.00 -0.71
C VAL A 81 -1.64 -7.53 -1.39
N ALA A 82 -2.51 -8.16 -0.62
CA ALA A 82 -3.83 -8.61 -1.05
C ALA A 82 -4.86 -7.52 -0.72
N MET A 83 -5.28 -6.74 -1.74
CA MET A 83 -6.11 -5.55 -1.50
C MET A 83 -7.62 -5.83 -1.62
N GLY A 84 -7.98 -6.93 -2.24
CA GLY A 84 -9.40 -7.28 -2.47
C GLY A 84 -9.63 -7.90 -3.84
N ARG A 85 -10.73 -7.55 -4.47
CA ARG A 85 -11.09 -8.01 -5.83
C ARG A 85 -11.34 -6.84 -6.77
N THR A 86 -11.00 -7.04 -8.02
CA THR A 86 -11.29 -6.11 -9.11
C THR A 86 -12.77 -6.12 -9.47
N ILE A 87 -13.16 -5.18 -10.34
CA ILE A 87 -14.50 -5.13 -10.93
C ILE A 87 -14.80 -6.37 -11.80
N THR A 88 -13.79 -7.11 -12.25
CA THR A 88 -13.92 -8.40 -12.95
C THR A 88 -13.96 -9.60 -12.01
N ASN A 89 -14.03 -9.36 -10.69
CA ASN A 89 -14.05 -10.37 -9.63
C ASN A 89 -12.75 -11.17 -9.48
N GLU A 90 -11.63 -10.66 -9.98
CA GLU A 90 -10.31 -11.26 -9.81
C GLU A 90 -9.62 -10.74 -8.54
N ASN A 91 -8.86 -11.57 -7.86
CA ASN A 91 -8.07 -11.14 -6.71
C ASN A 91 -7.01 -10.10 -7.14
N PHE A 92 -7.06 -8.91 -6.54
CA PHE A 92 -6.10 -7.85 -6.77
C PHE A 92 -4.97 -7.94 -5.76
N ILE A 93 -3.78 -8.28 -6.27
CA ILE A 93 -2.56 -8.45 -5.50
C ILE A 93 -1.45 -7.68 -6.20
N PHE A 94 -0.71 -6.89 -5.45
CA PHE A 94 0.43 -6.12 -5.97
C PHE A 94 1.65 -6.23 -5.07
N ASP A 95 2.81 -5.87 -5.60
CA ASP A 95 4.07 -5.84 -4.85
C ASP A 95 4.35 -4.42 -4.36
N LEU A 96 4.24 -4.19 -3.05
CA LEU A 96 4.52 -2.88 -2.45
C LEU A 96 5.98 -2.45 -2.68
N ALA A 97 6.92 -3.39 -2.75
CA ALA A 97 8.33 -3.08 -3.02
C ALA A 97 8.56 -2.47 -4.41
N LYS A 98 7.66 -2.73 -5.38
CA LYS A 98 7.72 -2.13 -6.73
C LYS A 98 7.05 -0.77 -6.83
N MET A 99 6.18 -0.43 -5.87
CA MET A 99 5.49 0.86 -5.81
C MET A 99 6.25 1.91 -5.01
N PRO A 100 7.27 1.62 -4.34
CA PRO A 100 7.87 1.84 -3.05
C PRO A 100 7.05 2.73 -2.08
N HIS A 101 6.21 3.62 -2.57
CA HIS A 101 5.38 4.51 -1.76
C HIS A 101 3.92 4.44 -2.20
N LEU A 102 3.01 4.42 -1.24
CA LEU A 102 1.58 4.35 -1.47
C LEU A 102 0.87 5.42 -0.64
N LEU A 103 0.15 6.31 -1.29
CA LEU A 103 -0.77 7.24 -0.65
C LEU A 103 -2.19 6.67 -0.70
N MET A 104 -2.81 6.55 0.48
CA MET A 104 -4.20 6.14 0.60
C MET A 104 -5.03 7.26 1.19
N ALA A 105 -6.05 7.70 0.48
CA ALA A 105 -6.96 8.74 0.91
C ALA A 105 -8.41 8.28 0.80
N GLY A 106 -9.26 8.79 1.69
CA GLY A 106 -10.69 8.51 1.68
C GLY A 106 -11.39 9.30 2.77
N ALA A 107 -12.64 9.69 2.53
CA ALA A 107 -13.48 10.28 3.55
C ALA A 107 -13.81 9.26 4.66
N THR A 108 -14.27 9.75 5.80
CA THR A 108 -14.69 8.90 6.92
C THR A 108 -15.68 7.83 6.46
N GLY A 109 -15.45 6.58 6.84
CA GLY A 109 -16.30 5.45 6.44
C GLY A 109 -16.05 4.89 5.04
N GLN A 110 -15.15 5.48 4.24
CA GLN A 110 -14.84 5.02 2.88
C GLN A 110 -13.76 3.93 2.81
N GLY A 111 -13.32 3.40 3.93
CA GLY A 111 -12.50 2.20 3.99
C GLY A 111 -10.98 2.44 4.05
N LYS A 112 -10.50 3.68 4.34
CA LYS A 112 -9.06 3.95 4.54
C LYS A 112 -8.45 2.97 5.55
N SER A 113 -9.02 2.87 6.74
CA SER A 113 -8.55 1.98 7.81
C SER A 113 -8.62 0.50 7.42
N VAL A 114 -9.66 0.10 6.68
CA VAL A 114 -9.79 -1.28 6.16
C VAL A 114 -8.66 -1.58 5.17
N GLY A 115 -8.38 -0.65 4.27
CA GLY A 115 -7.28 -0.79 3.30
C GLY A 115 -5.91 -0.85 3.99
N LEU A 116 -5.68 -0.01 5.00
CA LEU A 116 -4.45 -0.01 5.79
C LEU A 116 -4.25 -1.35 6.52
N ASN A 117 -5.31 -1.85 7.16
CA ASN A 117 -5.30 -3.17 7.79
C ASN A 117 -5.09 -4.31 6.79
N ALA A 118 -5.63 -4.19 5.57
CA ALA A 118 -5.40 -5.18 4.50
C ALA A 118 -3.92 -5.24 4.10
N ILE A 119 -3.24 -4.09 4.00
CA ILE A 119 -1.80 -4.02 3.71
C ILE A 119 -1.00 -4.69 4.83
N LEU A 120 -1.18 -4.23 6.07
CA LEU A 120 -0.43 -4.75 7.22
C LEU A 120 -0.65 -6.27 7.39
N THR A 121 -1.90 -6.71 7.34
CA THR A 121 -2.24 -8.13 7.46
C THR A 121 -1.62 -8.97 6.34
N SER A 122 -1.65 -8.49 5.08
CA SER A 122 -1.02 -9.20 3.96
C SER A 122 0.46 -9.43 4.19
N LEU A 123 1.17 -8.40 4.63
CA LEU A 123 2.61 -8.45 4.88
C LEU A 123 2.94 -9.37 6.07
N LEU A 124 2.16 -9.32 7.15
CA LEU A 124 2.31 -10.20 8.31
C LEU A 124 2.10 -11.68 7.94
N TYR A 125 1.16 -11.98 7.05
CA TYR A 125 0.92 -13.36 6.59
C TYR A 125 2.01 -13.89 5.65
N LYS A 126 2.77 -13.02 5.01
CA LYS A 126 3.72 -13.44 3.96
C LYS A 126 5.18 -13.35 4.37
N LYS A 127 5.52 -12.48 5.30
CA LYS A 127 6.92 -12.19 5.66
C LYS A 127 7.24 -12.55 7.11
N HIS A 128 8.39 -13.17 7.30
CA HIS A 128 8.92 -13.43 8.63
C HIS A 128 9.49 -12.14 9.27
N PRO A 129 9.48 -11.98 10.61
CA PRO A 129 10.00 -10.79 11.28
C PRO A 129 11.47 -10.44 10.97
N SER A 130 12.26 -11.43 10.57
CA SER A 130 13.65 -11.20 10.13
C SER A 130 13.74 -10.57 8.73
N GLN A 131 12.64 -10.60 7.94
CA GLN A 131 12.60 -10.09 6.58
C GLN A 131 11.87 -8.75 6.47
N LEU A 132 11.08 -8.40 7.48
CA LEU A 132 10.21 -7.23 7.49
C LEU A 132 10.13 -6.60 8.87
N LYS A 133 10.25 -5.29 8.91
CA LYS A 133 9.97 -4.45 10.08
C LYS A 133 8.99 -3.35 9.71
N PHE A 134 8.14 -2.97 10.66
CA PHE A 134 7.26 -1.82 10.55
C PHE A 134 7.71 -0.70 11.46
N VAL A 135 7.56 0.52 10.99
CA VAL A 135 7.55 1.74 11.80
C VAL A 135 6.15 2.31 11.71
N LEU A 136 5.43 2.32 12.82
CA LEU A 136 4.02 2.71 12.87
C LEU A 136 3.87 4.06 13.55
N VAL A 137 3.18 4.97 12.87
CA VAL A 137 2.88 6.33 13.35
C VAL A 137 1.37 6.52 13.38
N ASP A 138 0.81 6.72 14.56
CA ASP A 138 -0.62 6.92 14.80
C ASP A 138 -0.85 8.07 15.79
N PRO A 139 -0.88 9.34 15.32
CA PRO A 139 -1.06 10.50 16.19
C PRO A 139 -2.38 10.47 16.96
N LYS A 140 -3.40 9.82 16.43
CA LYS A 140 -4.75 9.72 17.04
C LYS A 140 -4.91 8.57 18.01
N LYS A 141 -3.97 7.63 18.08
CA LYS A 141 -3.99 6.44 18.94
C LYS A 141 -5.21 5.53 18.77
N VAL A 142 -5.72 5.42 17.54
CA VAL A 142 -6.97 4.68 17.26
C VAL A 142 -6.76 3.50 16.36
N GLU A 143 -6.16 3.72 15.19
CA GLU A 143 -6.17 2.74 14.10
C GLU A 143 -5.11 1.65 14.24
N LEU A 144 -3.92 2.01 14.72
CA LEU A 144 -2.77 1.09 14.74
C LEU A 144 -2.51 0.45 16.11
N THR A 145 -3.23 0.83 17.16
CA THR A 145 -3.03 0.35 18.55
C THR A 145 -3.08 -1.17 18.68
N LEU A 146 -3.89 -1.84 17.86
CA LEU A 146 -3.99 -3.31 17.87
C LEU A 146 -2.66 -4.01 17.51
N TYR A 147 -1.77 -3.32 16.78
CA TYR A 147 -0.46 -3.84 16.38
C TYR A 147 0.61 -3.77 17.47
N ASN A 148 0.33 -3.21 18.65
CA ASN A 148 1.22 -3.32 19.81
C ASN A 148 1.53 -4.78 20.17
N LYS A 149 0.63 -5.71 19.87
CA LYS A 149 0.83 -7.15 20.13
C LYS A 149 2.00 -7.77 19.36
N ILE A 150 2.46 -7.12 18.29
CA ILE A 150 3.58 -7.61 17.47
C ILE A 150 4.87 -6.79 17.67
N GLU A 151 4.92 -5.92 18.69
CA GLU A 151 6.03 -4.99 18.91
C GLU A 151 7.38 -5.69 18.95
N ARG A 152 7.51 -6.78 19.72
CA ARG A 152 8.78 -7.50 19.94
C ARG A 152 9.36 -8.12 18.68
N HIS A 153 8.55 -8.39 17.68
CA HIS A 153 8.97 -9.12 16.50
C HIS A 153 9.03 -8.25 15.25
N TYR A 154 8.00 -7.45 15.02
CA TYR A 154 7.82 -6.73 13.76
C TYR A 154 8.05 -5.22 13.86
N LEU A 155 7.93 -4.59 15.04
CA LEU A 155 8.09 -3.15 15.13
C LEU A 155 9.57 -2.77 15.29
N ALA A 156 9.97 -1.76 14.53
CA ALA A 156 11.24 -1.08 14.67
C ALA A 156 10.97 0.23 15.41
N VAL A 157 11.68 0.42 16.51
CA VAL A 157 11.56 1.59 17.39
C VAL A 157 12.90 2.21 17.64
N LEU A 158 12.93 3.50 17.99
CA LEU A 158 14.16 4.14 18.44
C LEU A 158 14.54 3.62 19.84
N PRO A 159 15.86 3.57 20.15
CA PRO A 159 16.30 3.35 21.51
C PRO A 159 15.63 4.38 22.46
N ASP A 160 15.37 3.96 23.69
CA ASP A 160 14.79 4.81 24.75
C ASP A 160 13.35 5.31 24.47
N THR A 161 12.59 4.59 23.65
CA THR A 161 11.15 4.86 23.50
C THR A 161 10.32 3.81 24.25
N ASP A 162 9.37 4.30 25.08
CA ASP A 162 8.48 3.44 25.86
C ASP A 162 7.31 2.88 25.01
N GLU A 163 6.99 3.53 23.89
CA GLU A 163 5.87 3.17 23.02
C GLU A 163 6.38 2.67 21.66
N ALA A 164 5.90 1.49 21.27
CA ALA A 164 6.27 0.87 19.98
C ALA A 164 5.57 1.53 18.77
N ILE A 165 4.38 2.11 18.99
CA ILE A 165 3.66 2.92 18.01
C ILE A 165 3.87 4.39 18.36
N ILE A 166 4.34 5.17 17.41
CA ILE A 166 4.74 6.55 17.62
C ILE A 166 3.52 7.45 17.54
N THR A 167 3.27 8.20 18.61
CA THR A 167 2.07 9.05 18.76
C THR A 167 2.41 10.53 18.92
N ASP A 168 3.61 10.83 19.39
CA ASP A 168 4.11 12.19 19.65
C ASP A 168 4.84 12.75 18.43
N THR A 169 4.53 14.00 18.04
CA THR A 169 5.06 14.65 16.85
C THR A 169 6.59 14.80 16.89
N ALA A 170 7.19 15.12 18.03
CA ALA A 170 8.65 15.26 18.14
C ALA A 170 9.33 13.90 17.96
N LYS A 171 8.75 12.83 18.50
CA LYS A 171 9.22 11.45 18.28
C LYS A 171 9.07 11.03 16.82
N VAL A 172 8.01 11.47 16.12
CA VAL A 172 7.82 11.23 14.67
C VAL A 172 8.96 11.86 13.89
N ILE A 173 9.29 13.13 14.13
CA ILE A 173 10.38 13.85 13.44
C ILE A 173 11.72 13.12 13.67
N ASN A 174 12.03 12.75 14.92
CA ASN A 174 13.25 12.01 15.24
C ASN A 174 13.31 10.66 14.52
N THR A 175 12.19 9.95 14.45
CA THR A 175 12.10 8.66 13.75
C THR A 175 12.30 8.82 12.25
N LEU A 176 11.67 9.81 11.62
CA LEU A 176 11.85 10.09 10.20
C LEU A 176 13.31 10.43 9.86
N ASN A 177 13.97 11.25 10.68
CA ASN A 177 15.39 11.56 10.53
C ASN A 177 16.26 10.30 10.69
N SER A 178 15.94 9.45 11.65
CA SER A 178 16.64 8.19 11.86
C SER A 178 16.46 7.21 10.69
N LEU A 179 15.26 7.18 10.07
CA LEU A 179 15.02 6.41 8.85
C LEU A 179 15.85 6.92 7.67
N CYS A 180 16.04 8.25 7.55
CA CYS A 180 16.93 8.83 6.54
C CYS A 180 18.39 8.37 6.76
N ILE A 181 18.87 8.36 8.01
CA ILE A 181 20.22 7.86 8.36
C ILE A 181 20.33 6.36 8.04
N GLU A 182 19.33 5.56 8.43
CA GLU A 182 19.31 4.12 8.11
C GLU A 182 19.34 3.88 6.60
N MET A 183 18.61 4.68 5.84
CA MET A 183 18.62 4.61 4.37
C MET A 183 20.01 4.88 3.82
N ASP A 184 20.70 5.94 4.28
CA ASP A 184 22.06 6.26 3.84
C ASP A 184 23.04 5.12 4.20
N ASN A 185 22.96 4.59 5.42
CA ASN A 185 23.78 3.46 5.84
C ASN A 185 23.57 2.23 4.94
N ARG A 186 22.32 1.98 4.53
CA ARG A 186 22.00 0.88 3.61
C ARG A 186 22.57 1.13 2.22
N TYR A 187 22.56 2.35 1.72
CA TYR A 187 23.20 2.70 0.45
C TYR A 187 24.70 2.46 0.47
N GLU A 188 25.40 2.80 1.56
CA GLU A 188 26.82 2.48 1.70
C GLU A 188 27.08 0.96 1.71
N LEU A 189 26.21 0.16 2.37
CA LEU A 189 26.31 -1.30 2.33
C LEU A 189 26.05 -1.86 0.93
N LEU A 190 25.06 -1.34 0.20
CA LEU A 190 24.76 -1.74 -1.18
C LEU A 190 25.94 -1.42 -2.11
N LYS A 191 26.52 -0.22 -1.97
CA LYS A 191 27.69 0.23 -2.70
C LYS A 191 28.91 -0.64 -2.44
N SER A 192 29.22 -0.91 -1.17
CA SER A 192 30.31 -1.83 -0.77
C SER A 192 30.09 -3.23 -1.35
N ALA A 193 28.86 -3.72 -1.34
CA ALA A 193 28.50 -5.00 -1.92
C ALA A 193 28.45 -5.01 -3.45
N MET A 194 28.60 -3.85 -4.13
CA MET A 194 28.47 -3.69 -5.58
C MET A 194 27.14 -4.23 -6.14
N VAL A 195 26.02 -3.88 -5.48
CA VAL A 195 24.66 -4.25 -5.87
C VAL A 195 23.74 -3.02 -5.91
N ARG A 196 22.60 -3.12 -6.61
CA ARG A 196 21.72 -1.97 -6.86
C ARG A 196 20.51 -1.88 -5.94
N ASN A 197 20.13 -2.98 -5.30
CA ASN A 197 18.93 -3.04 -4.49
C ASN A 197 19.04 -4.06 -3.36
N ILE A 198 18.14 -3.96 -2.39
CA ILE A 198 18.10 -4.83 -1.21
C ILE A 198 17.93 -6.32 -1.55
N LYS A 199 17.20 -6.64 -2.63
CA LYS A 199 16.98 -8.03 -3.05
C LYS A 199 18.29 -8.69 -3.49
N GLU A 200 19.05 -8.00 -4.34
CA GLU A 200 20.37 -8.46 -4.79
C GLU A 200 21.34 -8.57 -3.63
N TYR A 201 21.31 -7.57 -2.72
CA TYR A 201 22.15 -7.55 -1.52
C TYR A 201 21.88 -8.76 -0.63
N ASN A 202 20.63 -8.99 -0.27
CA ASN A 202 20.24 -10.11 0.58
C ASN A 202 20.55 -11.47 -0.07
N ALA A 203 20.35 -11.61 -1.38
CA ALA A 203 20.74 -12.82 -2.11
C ALA A 203 22.25 -13.08 -2.02
N LYS A 204 23.07 -12.02 -2.16
CA LYS A 204 24.53 -12.09 -2.03
C LYS A 204 24.95 -12.43 -0.60
N PHE A 205 24.28 -11.85 0.41
CA PHE A 205 24.54 -12.14 1.83
C PHE A 205 24.17 -13.60 2.16
N ILE A 206 22.98 -14.09 1.76
CA ILE A 206 22.54 -15.46 2.00
C ILE A 206 23.50 -16.48 1.34
N SER A 207 24.03 -16.15 0.16
CA SER A 207 25.02 -16.98 -0.51
C SER A 207 26.44 -16.91 0.09
N ARG A 208 26.59 -16.24 1.26
CA ARG A 208 27.86 -16.07 2.00
C ARG A 208 28.98 -15.39 1.21
N ARG A 209 28.61 -14.45 0.34
CA ARG A 209 29.56 -13.67 -0.47
C ARG A 209 29.84 -12.28 0.11
N LEU A 210 29.31 -11.98 1.29
CA LEU A 210 29.57 -10.75 2.03
C LEU A 210 30.08 -11.09 3.42
N ASN A 211 31.12 -10.36 3.87
CA ASN A 211 31.76 -10.60 5.15
C ASN A 211 31.04 -9.87 6.30
N PRO A 212 30.48 -10.58 7.30
CA PRO A 212 29.88 -9.94 8.47
C PRO A 212 30.83 -9.07 9.30
N GLU A 213 32.15 -9.37 9.30
CA GLU A 213 33.14 -8.56 10.00
C GLU A 213 33.33 -7.17 9.40
N GLU A 214 32.95 -7.00 8.13
CA GLU A 214 32.90 -5.71 7.42
C GLU A 214 31.57 -4.97 7.62
N GLY A 215 30.74 -5.42 8.56
CA GLY A 215 29.45 -4.82 8.89
C GLY A 215 28.28 -5.29 8.02
N HIS A 216 28.53 -6.24 7.11
CA HIS A 216 27.44 -6.80 6.32
C HIS A 216 26.49 -7.66 7.16
N LYS A 217 25.21 -7.46 6.99
CA LYS A 217 24.13 -8.19 7.67
C LYS A 217 22.94 -8.34 6.74
N PHE A 218 22.06 -9.28 7.03
CA PHE A 218 20.77 -9.36 6.32
C PHE A 218 19.96 -8.09 6.58
N LEU A 219 19.45 -7.48 5.52
CA LEU A 219 18.66 -6.25 5.59
C LEU A 219 17.16 -6.57 5.46
N PRO A 220 16.35 -6.45 6.53
CA PRO A 220 14.91 -6.55 6.41
C PRO A 220 14.35 -5.35 5.63
N TYR A 221 13.24 -5.53 4.93
CA TYR A 221 12.44 -4.40 4.47
C TYR A 221 11.92 -3.61 5.69
N ILE A 222 11.90 -2.30 5.60
CA ILE A 222 11.29 -1.42 6.60
C ILE A 222 10.11 -0.73 5.92
N VAL A 223 8.92 -0.92 6.46
CA VAL A 223 7.69 -0.30 5.98
C VAL A 223 7.24 0.74 6.99
N LEU A 224 7.38 2.01 6.63
CA LEU A 224 6.83 3.13 7.40
C LEU A 224 5.34 3.27 7.08
N VAL A 225 4.51 3.28 8.10
CA VAL A 225 3.07 3.45 8.00
C VAL A 225 2.65 4.66 8.83
N ILE A 226 2.01 5.62 8.19
CA ILE A 226 1.48 6.82 8.82
C ILE A 226 -0.03 6.79 8.62
N ASP A 227 -0.81 6.70 9.69
CA ASP A 227 -2.27 6.64 9.60
C ASP A 227 -2.86 7.95 9.08
N GLU A 228 -2.52 9.07 9.68
CA GLU A 228 -3.05 10.38 9.30
C GLU A 228 -1.92 11.36 8.97
N PHE A 229 -1.54 11.37 7.71
CA PHE A 229 -0.44 12.22 7.24
C PHE A 229 -0.79 13.72 7.27
N ALA A 230 -2.07 14.05 7.03
CA ALA A 230 -2.53 15.44 7.04
C ALA A 230 -2.33 16.11 8.42
N ASP A 231 -2.61 15.38 9.51
CA ASP A 231 -2.43 15.92 10.87
C ASP A 231 -0.96 16.25 11.16
N LEU A 232 -0.04 15.42 10.69
CA LEU A 232 1.40 15.66 10.85
C LEU A 232 1.86 16.90 10.07
N ILE A 233 1.38 17.07 8.85
CA ILE A 233 1.69 18.27 8.05
C ILE A 233 1.14 19.53 8.70
N MET A 234 -0.07 19.48 9.24
CA MET A 234 -0.68 20.62 9.92
C MET A 234 0.02 21.00 11.21
N THR A 235 0.60 20.03 11.93
CA THR A 235 1.25 20.27 13.23
C THR A 235 2.73 20.59 13.13
N ALA A 236 3.47 19.95 12.24
CA ALA A 236 4.94 20.05 12.14
C ALA A 236 5.45 20.54 10.77
N GLY A 237 4.58 20.65 9.76
CA GLY A 237 4.89 21.23 8.45
C GLY A 237 6.20 20.71 7.85
N LYS A 238 7.13 21.64 7.60
CA LYS A 238 8.42 21.34 6.92
C LYS A 238 9.30 20.33 7.65
N GLU A 239 9.20 20.22 8.99
CA GLU A 239 10.02 19.29 9.78
C GLU A 239 9.68 17.82 9.48
N VAL A 240 8.45 17.56 9.07
CA VAL A 240 7.96 16.25 8.62
C VAL A 240 8.08 16.10 7.11
N GLU A 241 7.75 17.14 6.35
CA GLU A 241 7.80 17.11 4.88
C GLU A 241 9.19 16.80 4.34
N MET A 242 10.23 17.44 4.90
CA MET A 242 11.59 17.30 4.37
C MET A 242 12.14 15.86 4.48
N PRO A 243 12.11 15.19 5.63
CA PRO A 243 12.57 13.81 5.71
C PRO A 243 11.71 12.85 4.89
N ILE A 244 10.39 13.06 4.80
CA ILE A 244 9.52 12.23 3.95
C ILE A 244 9.85 12.43 2.47
N ALA A 245 10.04 13.68 2.01
CA ALA A 245 10.46 13.95 0.64
C ALA A 245 11.80 13.27 0.32
N ARG A 246 12.76 13.30 1.27
CA ARG A 246 14.04 12.60 1.13
C ARG A 246 13.87 11.10 1.01
N LEU A 247 13.05 10.48 1.85
CA LEU A 247 12.74 9.04 1.78
C LEU A 247 12.02 8.66 0.49
N ALA A 248 11.23 9.58 -0.09
CA ALA A 248 10.44 9.32 -1.29
C ALA A 248 11.19 9.58 -2.61
N GLN A 249 12.29 10.33 -2.58
CA GLN A 249 13.06 10.68 -3.78
C GLN A 249 14.15 9.67 -4.15
N LEU A 250 14.50 8.77 -3.24
CA LEU A 250 15.56 7.81 -3.37
C LEU A 250 15.01 6.38 -3.38
#